data_3f5c974f072607fbab11b52520410074
#
_entry.id   3f5c974f072607fbab11b52520410074
#
_cell.length_a   1.000
_cell.length_b   1.000
_cell.length_c   1.000
_cell.angle_alpha   90.00
_cell.angle_beta   90.00
_cell.angle_gamma   90.00
#
_symmetry.space_group_name_H-M   'P 1'
#
loop_
_entity.id
_entity.type
_entity.pdbx_description
1 polymer ?
#
loop_
_entity_poly.entity_id
_entity_poly.type
_entity_poly.pdbx_seq_one_letter_code
_entity_poly.pdbx_strand_id
1 'polypeptide(L)'
;MKNTFLILAMLISLRSVQGQEIKYLREKFEKVEFRYDSLPGIGHEKGCTRRDPSDVIKIGDTYYIYYTKVYGTSPGYWGTLWYATSRDEGYTWKEEGEILGQGKKNTFDSQATFTPNILYANDKYYLYYTGVKPTPGNKEGAFENNSTTDITAIGLAISDSPSGPFTRLSSDPILKVSPEPDKFDSYRVDDAALLYRNGLYWLYYKGRGRVNGESGPVHTQMGAAFSKYPEGPFTKLDNPILSGSHEVLLWQEGTGIGALASLSNTFEYASDGIDFMSNKLDVKAEKRPLAAGAFRQDLTQSTVRGEGLKWGISMVHNGDEAYLIRYKVVSK
;
A
#
# COMPACT_ATOMS: atom_id res chain seq x y z
N MET A 1 14.60 -34.54 -31.64
CA MET A 1 13.32 -34.05 -32.23
C MET A 1 12.11 -34.16 -31.27
N LYS A 2 11.89 -35.30 -30.56
CA LYS A 2 10.72 -35.42 -29.65
C LYS A 2 10.69 -34.40 -28.49
N ASN A 3 11.84 -34.07 -27.89
CA ASN A 3 11.90 -33.12 -26.77
C ASN A 3 11.65 -31.66 -27.19
N THR A 4 12.03 -31.26 -28.39
CA THR A 4 11.80 -29.92 -28.92
C THR A 4 10.30 -29.66 -29.22
N PHE A 5 9.58 -30.69 -29.70
CA PHE A 5 8.13 -30.61 -29.92
C PHE A 5 7.34 -30.52 -28.61
N LEU A 6 7.79 -31.20 -27.55
CA LEU A 6 7.15 -31.14 -26.23
C LEU A 6 7.30 -29.76 -25.59
N ILE A 7 8.48 -29.17 -25.69
CA ILE A 7 8.75 -27.81 -25.15
C ILE A 7 7.94 -26.77 -25.94
N LEU A 8 7.87 -26.89 -27.26
CA LEU A 8 7.10 -25.95 -28.09
C LEU A 8 5.59 -26.06 -27.82
N ALA A 9 5.06 -27.26 -27.66
CA ALA A 9 3.66 -27.49 -27.31
C ALA A 9 3.32 -26.96 -25.91
N MET A 10 4.24 -27.09 -24.96
CA MET A 10 4.10 -26.55 -23.58
C MET A 10 4.12 -25.03 -23.56
N LEU A 11 5.00 -24.40 -24.33
CA LEU A 11 5.06 -22.94 -24.49
C LEU A 11 3.82 -22.36 -25.19
N ILE A 12 3.27 -23.07 -26.19
CA ILE A 12 2.04 -22.65 -26.87
C ILE A 12 0.83 -22.79 -25.93
N SER A 13 0.75 -23.87 -25.15
CA SER A 13 -0.32 -24.03 -24.16
C SER A 13 -0.27 -22.98 -23.04
N LEU A 14 0.90 -22.66 -22.52
CA LEU A 14 1.08 -21.59 -21.53
C LEU A 14 0.68 -20.22 -22.07
N ARG A 15 1.05 -19.88 -23.30
CA ARG A 15 0.65 -18.62 -23.94
C ARG A 15 -0.87 -18.56 -24.20
N SER A 16 -1.50 -19.65 -24.53
CA SER A 16 -2.96 -19.71 -24.75
C SER A 16 -3.74 -19.55 -23.44
N VAL A 17 -3.29 -20.16 -22.37
CA VAL A 17 -3.89 -20.02 -21.02
C VAL A 17 -3.73 -18.59 -20.52
N GLN A 18 -2.54 -18.01 -20.66
CA GLN A 18 -2.27 -16.62 -20.27
C GLN A 18 -3.10 -15.62 -21.09
N GLY A 19 -3.26 -15.86 -22.38
CA GLY A 19 -4.11 -15.04 -23.26
C GLY A 19 -5.61 -15.10 -22.87
N GLN A 20 -6.11 -16.25 -22.44
CA GLN A 20 -7.49 -16.40 -21.96
C GLN A 20 -7.69 -15.72 -20.60
N GLU A 21 -6.74 -15.84 -19.70
CA GLU A 21 -6.77 -15.17 -18.39
C GLU A 21 -6.80 -13.64 -18.55
N ILE A 22 -5.95 -13.08 -19.39
CA ILE A 22 -5.91 -11.65 -19.69
C ILE A 22 -7.24 -11.17 -20.30
N LYS A 23 -7.81 -11.92 -21.21
CA LYS A 23 -9.11 -11.59 -21.80
C LYS A 23 -10.22 -11.57 -20.75
N TYR A 24 -10.26 -12.57 -19.88
CA TYR A 24 -11.22 -12.66 -18.78
C TYR A 24 -11.09 -11.46 -17.83
N LEU A 25 -9.87 -11.13 -17.43
CA LEU A 25 -9.61 -9.99 -16.54
C LEU A 25 -10.00 -8.65 -17.18
N ARG A 26 -9.73 -8.49 -18.46
CA ARG A 26 -10.15 -7.30 -19.20
C ARG A 26 -11.67 -7.16 -19.20
N GLU A 27 -12.40 -8.21 -19.55
CA GLU A 27 -13.87 -8.23 -19.53
C GLU A 27 -14.44 -7.97 -18.12
N LYS A 28 -13.74 -8.46 -17.08
CA LYS A 28 -14.07 -8.21 -15.67
C LYS A 28 -13.89 -6.74 -15.32
N PHE A 29 -12.72 -6.17 -15.59
CA PHE A 29 -12.40 -4.80 -15.22
C PHE A 29 -13.18 -3.75 -16.01
N GLU A 30 -13.57 -4.03 -17.26
CA GLU A 30 -14.47 -3.16 -18.04
C GLU A 30 -15.82 -2.93 -17.38
N LYS A 31 -16.25 -3.85 -16.53
CA LYS A 31 -17.53 -3.78 -15.81
C LYS A 31 -17.42 -3.24 -14.40
N VAL A 32 -16.20 -2.96 -13.93
CA VAL A 32 -15.98 -2.45 -12.58
C VAL A 32 -16.44 -1.01 -12.46
N GLU A 33 -17.19 -0.74 -11.42
CA GLU A 33 -17.55 0.58 -10.95
C GLU A 33 -17.32 0.67 -9.44
N PHE A 34 -16.79 1.81 -8.98
CA PHE A 34 -16.64 2.09 -7.57
C PHE A 34 -17.83 2.91 -7.09
N ARG A 35 -18.46 2.47 -6.00
CA ARG A 35 -19.49 3.24 -5.29
C ARG A 35 -18.99 3.57 -3.91
N TYR A 36 -19.31 4.76 -3.45
CA TYR A 36 -18.79 5.32 -2.23
C TYR A 36 -19.91 5.55 -1.22
N ASP A 37 -19.63 5.18 0.02
CA ASP A 37 -20.50 5.40 1.16
C ASP A 37 -19.75 6.26 2.20
N SER A 38 -20.46 7.16 2.90
CA SER A 38 -19.89 7.90 4.03
C SER A 38 -19.43 6.94 5.11
N LEU A 39 -18.47 7.38 5.91
CA LEU A 39 -17.81 6.52 6.90
C LEU A 39 -18.00 7.07 8.33
N PRO A 40 -19.13 6.78 9.00
CA PRO A 40 -19.33 7.17 10.38
C PRO A 40 -18.20 6.68 11.29
N GLY A 41 -17.74 7.56 12.19
CA GLY A 41 -16.73 7.29 13.20
C GLY A 41 -15.30 7.72 12.81
N ILE A 42 -14.91 7.58 11.53
CA ILE A 42 -13.57 7.99 11.04
C ILE A 42 -13.63 8.81 9.74
N GLY A 43 -14.82 9.27 9.35
CA GLY A 43 -15.01 10.14 8.20
C GLY A 43 -14.56 11.58 8.45
N HIS A 44 -15.22 12.52 7.79
CA HIS A 44 -14.88 13.93 7.89
C HIS A 44 -15.08 14.48 9.33
N GLU A 45 -14.04 15.16 9.81
CA GLU A 45 -14.03 15.89 11.07
C GLU A 45 -13.22 17.18 10.88
N LYS A 46 -13.83 18.31 11.17
CA LYS A 46 -13.17 19.62 11.00
C LYS A 46 -11.94 19.75 11.89
N GLY A 47 -10.82 20.19 11.29
CA GLY A 47 -9.55 20.35 12.01
C GLY A 47 -8.80 19.05 12.23
N CYS A 48 -9.21 17.99 11.56
CA CYS A 48 -8.58 16.68 11.61
C CYS A 48 -8.45 16.10 10.21
N THR A 49 -7.27 15.67 9.87
CA THR A 49 -6.99 14.91 8.66
C THR A 49 -6.75 13.45 8.99
N ARG A 50 -7.51 12.56 8.31
CA ARG A 50 -7.28 11.10 8.26
C ARG A 50 -6.96 10.73 6.83
N ARG A 51 -5.85 10.04 6.62
CA ARG A 51 -5.32 9.73 5.30
C ARG A 51 -4.58 8.40 5.26
N ASP A 52 -4.27 7.95 4.06
CA ASP A 52 -3.44 6.78 3.77
C ASP A 52 -3.87 5.55 4.60
N PRO A 53 -5.12 5.09 4.43
CA PRO A 53 -5.59 3.92 5.16
C PRO A 53 -4.84 2.66 4.71
N SER A 54 -4.52 1.80 5.67
CA SER A 54 -4.01 0.46 5.41
C SER A 54 -5.05 -0.41 4.69
N ASP A 55 -4.64 -1.58 4.25
CA ASP A 55 -5.57 -2.66 4.02
C ASP A 55 -6.39 -2.97 5.28
N VAL A 56 -7.63 -3.41 5.07
CA VAL A 56 -8.54 -3.84 6.16
C VAL A 56 -8.37 -5.33 6.37
N ILE A 57 -8.13 -5.72 7.62
CA ILE A 57 -8.08 -7.13 8.02
C ILE A 57 -9.27 -7.49 8.91
N LYS A 58 -9.63 -8.78 8.92
CA LYS A 58 -10.68 -9.31 9.80
C LYS A 58 -10.11 -10.35 10.74
N ILE A 59 -10.33 -10.16 12.05
CA ILE A 59 -9.92 -11.08 13.11
C ILE A 59 -11.18 -11.43 13.94
N GLY A 60 -11.58 -12.67 13.91
CA GLY A 60 -12.88 -13.07 14.44
C GLY A 60 -14.01 -12.31 13.75
N ASP A 61 -14.85 -11.63 14.51
CA ASP A 61 -15.96 -10.80 14.00
C ASP A 61 -15.61 -9.31 13.87
N THR A 62 -14.36 -8.94 14.09
CA THR A 62 -13.93 -7.55 14.12
C THR A 62 -13.03 -7.24 12.93
N TYR A 63 -13.33 -6.16 12.23
CA TYR A 63 -12.49 -5.57 11.19
C TYR A 63 -11.59 -4.49 11.80
N TYR A 64 -10.37 -4.42 11.33
CA TYR A 64 -9.35 -3.46 11.77
C TYR A 64 -8.83 -2.69 10.58
N ILE A 65 -8.65 -1.38 10.79
CA ILE A 65 -7.99 -0.48 9.87
C ILE A 65 -7.01 0.41 10.62
N TYR A 66 -5.90 0.69 9.99
CA TYR A 66 -4.87 1.62 10.47
C TYR A 66 -4.74 2.76 9.47
N TYR A 67 -4.47 3.95 9.94
CA TYR A 67 -4.37 5.12 9.08
C TYR A 67 -3.49 6.21 9.71
N THR A 68 -3.05 7.13 8.89
CA THR A 68 -2.36 8.34 9.37
C THR A 68 -3.40 9.34 9.86
N LYS A 69 -3.19 9.89 11.05
CA LYS A 69 -4.01 10.99 11.57
C LYS A 69 -3.14 12.18 11.92
N VAL A 70 -3.65 13.36 11.56
CA VAL A 70 -3.03 14.66 11.82
C VAL A 70 -4.09 15.60 12.36
N TYR A 71 -3.78 16.34 13.41
CA TYR A 71 -4.58 17.47 13.82
C TYR A 71 -4.13 18.71 13.05
N GLY A 72 -5.07 19.32 12.34
CA GLY A 72 -4.83 20.42 11.41
C GLY A 72 -4.89 19.99 9.94
N THR A 73 -4.19 20.72 9.11
CA THR A 73 -4.23 20.52 7.65
C THR A 73 -3.29 19.41 7.19
N SER A 74 -3.65 18.73 6.10
CA SER A 74 -2.77 17.84 5.36
C SER A 74 -1.59 18.65 4.79
N PRO A 75 -0.37 18.13 4.66
CA PRO A 75 -0.03 16.87 4.04
C PRO A 75 0.33 15.71 4.98
N GLY A 76 0.41 15.93 6.27
CA GLY A 76 0.48 14.79 7.18
C GLY A 76 1.86 14.31 7.59
N TYR A 77 2.92 14.96 7.14
CA TYR A 77 4.31 14.56 7.46
C TYR A 77 4.76 14.85 8.92
N TRP A 78 3.80 15.06 9.80
CA TRP A 78 3.97 15.12 11.27
C TRP A 78 2.91 14.26 11.97
N GLY A 79 2.23 13.42 11.20
CA GLY A 79 1.18 12.54 11.71
C GLY A 79 1.72 11.37 12.50
N THR A 80 0.78 10.67 13.11
CA THR A 80 0.99 9.39 13.79
C THR A 80 -0.01 8.37 13.31
N LEU A 81 0.22 7.09 13.64
CA LEU A 81 -0.67 6.03 13.25
C LEU A 81 -1.77 5.83 14.28
N TRP A 82 -2.98 5.78 13.78
CA TRP A 82 -4.20 5.52 14.54
C TRP A 82 -4.88 4.27 13.99
N TYR A 83 -5.81 3.73 14.76
CA TYR A 83 -6.59 2.60 14.31
C TYR A 83 -8.05 2.72 14.71
N ALA A 84 -8.89 2.00 13.98
CA ALA A 84 -10.31 1.88 14.24
C ALA A 84 -10.77 0.44 14.04
N THR A 85 -11.91 0.11 14.66
CA THR A 85 -12.56 -1.19 14.56
C THR A 85 -13.97 -1.06 14.01
N SER A 86 -14.44 -2.11 13.32
CA SER A 86 -15.79 -2.23 12.80
C SER A 86 -16.32 -3.65 13.03
N ARG A 87 -17.66 -3.81 13.11
CA ARG A 87 -18.34 -5.11 13.19
C ARG A 87 -19.39 -5.32 12.10
N ASP A 88 -19.45 -4.41 11.14
CA ASP A 88 -20.45 -4.36 10.10
C ASP A 88 -19.85 -4.22 8.70
N GLU A 89 -18.79 -4.97 8.44
CA GLU A 89 -18.07 -4.95 7.14
C GLU A 89 -17.53 -3.56 6.75
N GLY A 90 -17.15 -2.76 7.75
CA GLY A 90 -16.57 -1.45 7.54
C GLY A 90 -17.55 -0.35 7.14
N TYR A 91 -18.84 -0.51 7.41
CA TYR A 91 -19.83 0.56 7.22
C TYR A 91 -19.79 1.60 8.34
N THR A 92 -19.56 1.16 9.58
CA THR A 92 -19.34 2.06 10.71
C THR A 92 -18.08 1.68 11.46
N TRP A 93 -17.38 2.68 11.97
CA TRP A 93 -16.11 2.48 12.66
C TRP A 93 -16.11 3.16 14.02
N LYS A 94 -15.44 2.54 14.97
CA LYS A 94 -15.09 3.15 16.24
C LYS A 94 -13.59 3.46 16.20
N GLU A 95 -13.23 4.75 16.26
CA GLU A 95 -11.83 5.16 16.45
C GLU A 95 -11.39 4.76 17.85
N GLU A 96 -10.35 3.97 17.95
CA GLU A 96 -9.86 3.41 19.20
C GLU A 96 -8.71 4.24 19.81
N GLY A 97 -7.87 4.84 18.95
CA GLY A 97 -6.80 5.71 19.41
C GLY A 97 -5.52 5.62 18.58
N GLU A 98 -4.49 6.29 19.07
CA GLU A 98 -3.14 6.21 18.51
C GLU A 98 -2.55 4.82 18.78
N ILE A 99 -2.01 4.19 17.72
CA ILE A 99 -1.42 2.86 17.78
C ILE A 99 0.11 2.87 17.71
N LEU A 100 0.67 3.89 17.04
CA LEU A 100 2.11 4.10 16.97
C LEU A 100 2.43 5.59 16.79
N GLY A 101 2.99 6.21 17.81
CA GLY A 101 3.47 7.59 17.77
C GLY A 101 4.80 7.75 17.05
N GLN A 102 5.36 8.96 17.11
CA GLN A 102 6.69 9.27 16.59
C GLN A 102 7.78 8.42 17.25
N GLY A 103 8.86 8.19 16.54
CA GLY A 103 10.05 7.52 17.06
C GLY A 103 10.85 8.41 18.02
N LYS A 104 11.87 7.81 18.63
CA LYS A 104 12.81 8.56 19.49
C LYS A 104 13.58 9.58 18.67
N LYS A 105 14.04 10.64 19.33
CA LYS A 105 14.92 11.65 18.71
C LYS A 105 16.08 10.97 17.97
N ASN A 106 16.35 11.41 16.75
CA ASN A 106 17.38 10.92 15.83
C ASN A 106 17.11 9.55 15.18
N THR A 107 16.00 8.87 15.44
CA THR A 107 15.60 7.71 14.65
C THR A 107 15.02 8.14 13.29
N PHE A 108 14.90 7.20 12.35
CA PHE A 108 14.40 7.46 11.00
C PHE A 108 12.94 7.93 10.96
N ASP A 109 12.20 7.74 12.05
CA ASP A 109 10.78 8.05 12.22
C ASP A 109 10.51 9.08 13.31
N SER A 110 11.53 9.90 13.63
CA SER A 110 11.47 10.85 14.73
C SER A 110 10.58 12.05 14.48
N GLN A 111 10.20 12.35 13.23
CA GLN A 111 9.28 13.44 12.89
C GLN A 111 7.85 12.95 12.72
N ALA A 112 7.65 11.84 12.03
CA ALA A 112 6.33 11.28 11.77
C ALA A 112 6.38 9.78 11.54
N THR A 113 5.20 9.14 11.74
CA THR A 113 4.87 7.81 11.26
C THR A 113 3.61 7.93 10.42
N PHE A 114 3.63 7.41 9.18
CA PHE A 114 2.48 7.52 8.27
C PHE A 114 2.41 6.33 7.29
N THR A 115 1.37 6.28 6.44
CA THR A 115 1.14 5.23 5.43
C THR A 115 1.31 3.81 6.00
N PRO A 116 0.46 3.39 6.95
CA PRO A 116 0.57 2.07 7.55
C PRO A 116 0.07 0.97 6.62
N ASN A 117 0.63 -0.25 6.77
CA ASN A 117 -0.02 -1.46 6.32
C ASN A 117 0.18 -2.58 7.35
N ILE A 118 -0.66 -3.61 7.31
CA ILE A 118 -0.74 -4.63 8.34
C ILE A 118 -0.67 -6.04 7.73
N LEU A 119 0.01 -6.94 8.42
CA LEU A 119 0.08 -8.36 8.09
C LEU A 119 -0.04 -9.18 9.38
N TYR A 120 -0.78 -10.27 9.35
CA TYR A 120 -0.74 -11.29 10.39
C TYR A 120 0.04 -12.51 9.88
N ALA A 121 1.06 -12.89 10.61
CA ALA A 121 1.88 -14.06 10.33
C ALA A 121 2.52 -14.56 11.62
N ASN A 122 2.81 -15.86 11.70
CA ASN A 122 3.51 -16.48 12.85
C ASN A 122 2.91 -16.07 14.21
N ASP A 123 1.57 -16.01 14.30
CA ASP A 123 0.82 -15.61 15.49
C ASP A 123 1.12 -14.19 16.00
N LYS A 124 1.61 -13.31 15.11
CA LYS A 124 1.92 -11.91 15.39
C LYS A 124 1.34 -10.99 14.33
N TYR A 125 1.17 -9.73 14.70
CA TYR A 125 0.75 -8.63 13.84
C TYR A 125 1.96 -7.77 13.52
N TYR A 126 2.18 -7.54 12.22
CA TYR A 126 3.30 -6.78 11.67
C TYR A 126 2.74 -5.51 11.06
N LEU A 127 2.97 -4.38 11.71
CA LEU A 127 2.57 -3.05 11.26
C LEU A 127 3.75 -2.40 10.55
N TYR A 128 3.70 -2.41 9.23
CA TYR A 128 4.66 -1.70 8.40
C TYR A 128 4.22 -0.24 8.29
N TYR A 129 5.16 0.67 8.29
CA TYR A 129 4.87 2.10 8.23
C TYR A 129 5.99 2.87 7.58
N THR A 130 5.69 4.05 7.08
CA THR A 130 6.72 4.99 6.66
C THR A 130 7.10 5.87 7.83
N GLY A 131 8.39 5.93 8.11
CA GLY A 131 8.98 6.88 9.04
C GLY A 131 9.54 8.08 8.28
N VAL A 132 9.44 9.26 8.89
CA VAL A 132 10.03 10.49 8.40
C VAL A 132 11.08 10.99 9.39
N LYS A 133 12.26 11.27 8.87
CA LYS A 133 13.34 11.92 9.62
C LYS A 133 13.51 13.34 9.11
N PRO A 134 13.55 14.34 10.01
CA PRO A 134 13.83 15.72 9.62
C PRO A 134 15.17 15.82 8.88
N THR A 135 15.17 16.54 7.77
CA THR A 135 16.41 16.87 7.08
C THR A 135 17.19 17.91 7.89
N PRO A 136 18.51 17.80 7.97
CA PRO A 136 19.33 18.81 8.62
C PRO A 136 19.07 20.20 8.02
N GLY A 137 18.77 21.17 8.88
CA GLY A 137 18.46 22.54 8.49
C GLY A 137 16.97 22.86 8.35
N ASN A 138 16.08 21.89 8.34
CA ASN A 138 14.65 22.15 8.47
C ASN A 138 14.35 22.72 9.85
N LYS A 139 13.52 23.77 9.87
CA LYS A 139 13.04 24.34 11.12
C LYS A 139 12.04 23.39 11.77
N GLU A 140 12.08 23.30 13.10
CA GLU A 140 11.04 22.60 13.83
C GLU A 140 9.67 23.17 13.46
N GLY A 141 8.74 22.29 13.06
CA GLY A 141 7.42 22.67 12.56
C GLY A 141 7.34 23.05 11.08
N ALA A 142 8.45 23.13 10.35
CA ALA A 142 8.47 23.26 8.91
C ALA A 142 8.36 21.87 8.29
N PHE A 143 7.14 21.41 8.13
CA PHE A 143 6.83 20.07 7.59
C PHE A 143 6.73 20.14 6.08
N GLU A 144 7.26 19.10 5.49
CA GLU A 144 7.35 19.01 4.09
C GLU A 144 6.19 18.26 3.46
N ASN A 145 5.94 18.65 2.33
CA ASN A 145 4.83 18.37 1.43
C ASN A 145 5.25 17.47 0.29
N ASN A 146 5.72 16.25 0.54
CA ASN A 146 6.14 15.39 -0.55
C ASN A 146 7.38 15.89 -1.32
N SER A 147 8.11 16.80 -0.78
CA SER A 147 9.18 17.48 -1.47
C SER A 147 10.58 16.94 -1.15
N THR A 148 11.54 17.76 -1.25
CA THR A 148 12.94 17.45 -1.50
C THR A 148 13.77 17.24 -0.25
N THR A 149 13.22 17.44 0.94
CA THR A 149 14.04 17.54 2.14
C THR A 149 13.79 16.50 3.21
N ASP A 150 12.67 15.75 3.16
CA ASP A 150 12.43 14.72 4.16
C ASP A 150 12.99 13.36 3.72
N ILE A 151 13.71 12.73 4.61
CA ILE A 151 14.19 11.37 4.43
C ILE A 151 13.11 10.41 4.88
N THR A 152 12.60 9.59 3.97
CA THR A 152 11.63 8.55 4.26
C THR A 152 12.24 7.15 4.19
N ALA A 153 11.73 6.26 5.02
CA ALA A 153 12.11 4.85 5.03
C ALA A 153 10.98 4.01 5.62
N ILE A 154 10.92 2.73 5.29
CA ILE A 154 9.90 1.83 5.80
C ILE A 154 10.39 1.16 7.07
N GLY A 155 9.62 1.30 8.14
CA GLY A 155 9.82 0.67 9.43
C GLY A 155 8.84 -0.46 9.68
N LEU A 156 9.05 -1.16 10.79
CA LEU A 156 8.22 -2.25 11.25
C LEU A 156 8.04 -2.20 12.75
N ALA A 157 6.79 -2.33 13.19
CA ALA A 157 6.44 -2.58 14.59
C ALA A 157 5.63 -3.86 14.71
N ILE A 158 5.78 -4.59 15.81
CA ILE A 158 5.21 -5.93 16.01
C ILE A 158 4.39 -5.94 17.28
N SER A 159 3.29 -6.69 17.26
CA SER A 159 2.41 -6.91 18.41
C SER A 159 1.85 -8.33 18.41
N ASP A 160 1.47 -8.82 19.60
CA ASP A 160 0.69 -10.06 19.76
C ASP A 160 -0.83 -9.82 19.59
N SER A 161 -1.25 -8.56 19.42
CA SER A 161 -2.67 -8.17 19.26
C SER A 161 -2.84 -7.16 18.12
N PRO A 162 -3.95 -7.22 17.34
CA PRO A 162 -4.23 -6.22 16.33
C PRO A 162 -4.48 -4.82 16.91
N SER A 163 -4.82 -4.75 18.20
CA SER A 163 -5.00 -3.50 18.95
C SER A 163 -3.73 -3.01 19.66
N GLY A 164 -2.60 -3.63 19.40
CA GLY A 164 -1.34 -3.31 20.06
C GLY A 164 -1.22 -3.83 21.51
N PRO A 165 -0.27 -3.31 22.30
CA PRO A 165 0.70 -2.30 21.88
C PRO A 165 1.70 -2.82 20.83
N PHE A 166 2.01 -2.00 19.84
CA PHE A 166 3.03 -2.30 18.86
C PHE A 166 4.41 -1.80 19.33
N THR A 167 5.39 -2.67 19.22
CA THR A 167 6.78 -2.35 19.56
C THR A 167 7.61 -2.31 18.28
N ARG A 168 8.34 -1.23 18.06
CA ARG A 168 9.28 -1.10 16.95
C ARG A 168 10.30 -2.23 16.97
N LEU A 169 10.49 -2.87 15.82
CA LEU A 169 11.47 -3.94 15.67
C LEU A 169 12.90 -3.43 15.91
N SER A 170 13.19 -2.22 15.42
CA SER A 170 14.52 -1.60 15.48
C SER A 170 14.41 -0.08 15.44
N SER A 171 15.51 0.59 15.80
CA SER A 171 15.73 2.02 15.50
C SER A 171 16.11 2.29 14.04
N ASP A 172 16.46 1.23 13.30
CA ASP A 172 16.76 1.27 11.88
C ASP A 172 15.56 0.79 11.05
N PRO A 173 15.31 1.36 9.87
CA PRO A 173 14.24 0.91 8.99
C PRO A 173 14.57 -0.45 8.36
N ILE A 174 13.52 -1.21 8.00
CA ILE A 174 13.65 -2.49 7.28
C ILE A 174 13.87 -2.29 5.78
N LEU A 175 13.47 -1.14 5.23
CA LEU A 175 13.74 -0.76 3.84
C LEU A 175 14.09 0.72 3.77
N LYS A 176 15.24 1.02 3.15
CA LYS A 176 15.75 2.40 2.98
C LYS A 176 15.88 2.72 1.49
N VAL A 177 16.09 3.99 1.17
CA VAL A 177 16.46 4.44 -0.17
C VAL A 177 17.71 3.72 -0.69
N SER A 178 17.78 3.52 -1.98
CA SER A 178 18.99 2.98 -2.61
C SER A 178 20.11 4.02 -2.55
N PRO A 179 21.36 3.60 -2.26
CA PRO A 179 22.48 4.52 -2.16
C PRO A 179 22.92 5.07 -3.51
N GLU A 180 22.73 4.33 -4.60
CA GLU A 180 23.07 4.72 -5.94
C GLU A 180 22.11 5.81 -6.45
N PRO A 181 22.59 6.98 -6.86
CA PRO A 181 21.76 8.13 -7.17
C PRO A 181 20.89 7.98 -8.42
N ASP A 182 21.23 7.06 -9.31
CA ASP A 182 20.52 6.74 -10.55
C ASP A 182 19.36 5.74 -10.35
N LYS A 183 19.26 5.11 -9.19
CA LYS A 183 18.16 4.19 -8.89
C LYS A 183 16.85 4.94 -8.75
N PHE A 184 15.75 4.27 -9.16
CA PHE A 184 14.40 4.83 -9.13
C PHE A 184 13.91 5.17 -7.72
N ASP A 185 14.51 4.60 -6.68
CA ASP A 185 14.14 4.76 -5.28
C ASP A 185 15.29 5.36 -4.43
N SER A 186 16.21 6.08 -5.10
CA SER A 186 17.37 6.67 -4.43
C SER A 186 17.06 7.92 -3.58
N TYR A 187 15.82 8.43 -3.68
CA TYR A 187 15.40 9.64 -2.99
C TYR A 187 14.37 9.37 -1.89
N ARG A 188 13.31 8.62 -2.21
CA ARG A 188 12.24 8.28 -1.27
C ARG A 188 11.83 6.82 -1.41
N VAL A 189 11.46 6.22 -0.29
CA VAL A 189 10.74 4.95 -0.20
C VAL A 189 9.64 5.10 0.85
N ASP A 190 8.40 4.80 0.48
CA ASP A 190 7.23 4.86 1.36
C ASP A 190 6.09 3.95 0.84
N ASP A 191 4.92 3.98 1.49
CA ASP A 191 3.69 3.28 1.10
C ASP A 191 3.88 1.77 0.90
N ALA A 192 4.20 1.06 1.98
CA ALA A 192 4.36 -0.39 1.95
C ALA A 192 3.02 -1.09 1.74
N ALA A 193 2.96 -2.02 0.79
CA ALA A 193 1.86 -2.95 0.60
C ALA A 193 2.37 -4.39 0.64
N LEU A 194 1.70 -5.25 1.40
CA LEU A 194 2.19 -6.59 1.71
C LEU A 194 1.43 -7.69 0.98
N LEU A 195 2.16 -8.73 0.58
CA LEU A 195 1.63 -9.99 0.05
C LEU A 195 2.43 -11.16 0.60
N TYR A 196 1.77 -12.28 0.90
CA TYR A 196 2.44 -13.56 1.08
C TYR A 196 2.15 -14.44 -0.13
N ARG A 197 3.19 -14.81 -0.86
CA ARG A 197 3.06 -15.56 -2.11
C ARG A 197 4.27 -16.45 -2.36
N ASN A 198 4.03 -17.69 -2.79
CA ASN A 198 5.09 -18.64 -3.16
C ASN A 198 6.16 -18.85 -2.06
N GLY A 199 5.72 -18.84 -0.79
CA GLY A 199 6.62 -19.03 0.35
C GLY A 199 7.45 -17.80 0.71
N LEU A 200 7.18 -16.64 0.12
CA LEU A 200 7.87 -15.38 0.37
C LEU A 200 6.91 -14.30 0.80
N TYR A 201 7.39 -13.40 1.63
CA TYR A 201 6.76 -12.12 1.94
C TYR A 201 7.23 -11.10 0.92
N TRP A 202 6.27 -10.51 0.20
CA TRP A 202 6.49 -9.48 -0.79
C TRP A 202 6.09 -8.15 -0.21
N LEU A 203 7.00 -7.19 -0.27
CA LEU A 203 6.79 -5.81 0.13
C LEU A 203 6.87 -4.95 -1.14
N TYR A 204 5.72 -4.48 -1.59
CA TYR A 204 5.63 -3.48 -2.65
C TYR A 204 5.72 -2.12 -2.01
N TYR A 205 6.39 -1.19 -2.66
CA TYR A 205 6.63 0.14 -2.11
C TYR A 205 6.69 1.20 -3.20
N LYS A 206 6.41 2.42 -2.82
CA LYS A 206 6.59 3.59 -3.67
C LYS A 206 8.05 4.04 -3.59
N GLY A 207 8.67 4.26 -4.75
CA GLY A 207 10.01 4.78 -4.90
C GLY A 207 10.04 6.04 -5.74
N ARG A 208 10.97 6.96 -5.45
CA ARG A 208 11.28 8.12 -6.27
C ARG A 208 12.79 8.32 -6.34
N GLY A 209 13.33 8.49 -7.57
CA GLY A 209 14.76 8.68 -7.81
C GLY A 209 15.18 10.14 -7.70
N ARG A 210 16.45 10.37 -7.32
CA ARG A 210 17.05 11.70 -7.24
C ARG A 210 17.11 12.41 -8.59
N VAL A 211 17.24 11.67 -9.67
CA VAL A 211 17.28 12.23 -11.04
C VAL A 211 16.00 13.00 -11.41
N ASN A 212 14.89 12.70 -10.73
CA ASN A 212 13.61 13.37 -10.93
C ASN A 212 13.43 14.60 -10.03
N GLY A 213 14.35 14.82 -9.10
CA GLY A 213 14.43 16.00 -8.26
C GLY A 213 13.13 16.39 -7.60
N GLU A 214 12.83 17.67 -7.68
CA GLU A 214 11.67 18.31 -7.05
C GLU A 214 10.34 18.10 -7.77
N SER A 215 10.32 17.44 -8.92
CA SER A 215 9.12 17.33 -9.75
C SER A 215 8.01 16.46 -9.15
N GLY A 216 8.22 15.98 -7.94
CA GLY A 216 7.16 15.50 -7.06
C GLY A 216 6.56 14.15 -7.40
N PRO A 217 5.29 13.95 -7.02
CA PRO A 217 4.61 12.66 -7.10
C PRO A 217 4.50 12.06 -8.49
N VAL A 218 4.52 12.88 -9.54
CA VAL A 218 4.36 12.42 -10.95
C VAL A 218 5.45 11.47 -11.44
N HIS A 219 6.59 11.43 -10.74
CA HIS A 219 7.72 10.56 -11.07
C HIS A 219 7.87 9.37 -10.12
N THR A 220 6.90 9.09 -9.28
CA THR A 220 6.93 7.92 -8.42
C THR A 220 6.66 6.64 -9.21
N GLN A 221 7.32 5.57 -8.78
CA GLN A 221 7.26 4.26 -9.38
C GLN A 221 7.13 3.21 -8.29
N MET A 222 6.52 2.08 -8.60
CA MET A 222 6.42 0.97 -7.67
C MET A 222 7.62 0.06 -7.79
N GLY A 223 8.26 -0.23 -6.66
CA GLY A 223 9.24 -1.28 -6.50
C GLY A 223 8.68 -2.47 -5.75
N ALA A 224 9.42 -3.56 -5.74
CA ALA A 224 9.16 -4.71 -4.90
C ALA A 224 10.43 -5.20 -4.22
N ALA A 225 10.25 -5.71 -3.01
CA ALA A 225 11.27 -6.41 -2.26
C ALA A 225 10.66 -7.66 -1.65
N PHE A 226 11.46 -8.68 -1.40
CA PHE A 226 10.97 -9.95 -0.88
C PHE A 226 11.88 -10.53 0.19
N SER A 227 11.29 -11.31 1.09
CA SER A 227 11.97 -11.99 2.18
C SER A 227 11.31 -13.33 2.50
N LYS A 228 12.05 -14.22 3.14
CA LYS A 228 11.51 -15.45 3.74
C LYS A 228 10.77 -15.19 5.05
N TYR A 229 11.03 -14.07 5.68
CA TYR A 229 10.48 -13.71 6.99
C TYR A 229 9.77 -12.36 6.91
N PRO A 230 8.69 -12.15 7.66
CA PRO A 230 7.98 -10.87 7.66
C PRO A 230 8.83 -9.72 8.21
N GLU A 231 9.84 -10.01 9.03
CA GLU A 231 10.78 -9.03 9.56
C GLU A 231 11.90 -8.64 8.56
N GLY A 232 12.02 -9.36 7.46
CA GLY A 232 13.15 -9.24 6.56
C GLY A 232 14.31 -10.21 6.89
N PRO A 233 15.53 -9.96 6.39
CA PRO A 233 15.89 -8.84 5.54
C PRO A 233 15.22 -8.93 4.17
N PHE A 234 14.78 -7.78 3.67
CA PHE A 234 14.17 -7.67 2.35
C PHE A 234 15.22 -7.41 1.27
N THR A 235 15.15 -8.17 0.19
CA THR A 235 15.96 -7.97 -1.01
C THR A 235 15.13 -7.24 -2.05
N LYS A 236 15.55 -6.05 -2.45
CA LYS A 236 14.91 -5.23 -3.49
C LYS A 236 15.14 -5.81 -4.89
N LEU A 237 14.16 -5.61 -5.76
CA LEU A 237 14.40 -5.67 -7.19
C LEU A 237 15.14 -4.42 -7.66
N ASP A 238 16.01 -4.58 -8.63
CA ASP A 238 16.87 -3.48 -9.14
C ASP A 238 16.10 -2.42 -9.91
N ASN A 239 14.99 -2.80 -10.54
CA ASN A 239 14.19 -1.95 -11.40
C ASN A 239 12.78 -1.79 -10.85
N PRO A 240 12.11 -0.67 -11.14
CA PRO A 240 10.70 -0.53 -10.82
C PRO A 240 9.87 -1.52 -11.63
N ILE A 241 8.77 -1.97 -11.04
CA ILE A 241 7.85 -2.94 -11.65
C ILE A 241 6.58 -2.29 -12.21
N LEU A 242 6.31 -1.05 -11.84
CA LEU A 242 5.19 -0.27 -12.37
C LEU A 242 5.55 1.21 -12.37
N SER A 243 5.42 1.86 -13.52
CA SER A 243 5.65 3.29 -13.71
C SER A 243 4.37 4.10 -13.42
N GLY A 244 4.54 5.39 -13.08
CA GLY A 244 3.40 6.27 -12.82
C GLY A 244 2.54 5.82 -11.63
N SER A 245 3.19 5.35 -10.58
CA SER A 245 2.57 4.68 -9.46
C SER A 245 2.83 5.45 -8.17
N HIS A 246 2.00 6.45 -7.88
CA HIS A 246 2.17 7.25 -6.65
C HIS A 246 1.70 6.49 -5.41
N GLU A 247 0.52 5.95 -5.43
CA GLU A 247 -0.03 5.07 -4.40
C GLU A 247 -0.72 3.93 -5.12
N VAL A 248 -0.41 2.71 -4.74
CA VAL A 248 -0.93 1.55 -5.46
C VAL A 248 -1.83 0.73 -4.56
N LEU A 249 -3.07 0.62 -4.97
CA LEU A 249 -3.99 -0.36 -4.43
C LEU A 249 -3.68 -1.72 -5.05
N LEU A 250 -3.29 -2.68 -4.21
CA LEU A 250 -2.93 -4.05 -4.60
C LEU A 250 -3.90 -5.06 -4.00
N TRP A 251 -4.16 -6.13 -4.74
CA TRP A 251 -4.97 -7.26 -4.23
C TRP A 251 -4.60 -8.56 -4.94
N GLN A 252 -4.90 -9.69 -4.31
CA GLN A 252 -4.82 -10.98 -4.99
C GLN A 252 -5.97 -11.13 -5.98
N GLU A 253 -5.64 -11.35 -7.23
CA GLU A 253 -6.58 -11.58 -8.33
C GLU A 253 -6.36 -12.98 -8.91
N GLY A 254 -7.17 -13.95 -8.51
CA GLY A 254 -6.96 -15.35 -8.92
C GLY A 254 -5.60 -15.88 -8.48
N THR A 255 -4.76 -16.24 -9.43
CA THR A 255 -3.37 -16.69 -9.17
C THR A 255 -2.34 -15.57 -9.23
N GLY A 256 -2.71 -14.41 -9.73
CA GLY A 256 -1.86 -13.23 -9.88
C GLY A 256 -2.23 -12.09 -8.95
N ILE A 257 -1.79 -10.92 -9.31
CA ILE A 257 -1.95 -9.69 -8.54
C ILE A 257 -2.59 -8.64 -9.43
N GLY A 258 -3.71 -8.08 -8.95
CA GLY A 258 -4.31 -6.88 -9.50
C GLY A 258 -3.75 -5.63 -8.84
N ALA A 259 -3.62 -4.57 -9.60
CA ALA A 259 -3.22 -3.26 -9.12
C ALA A 259 -4.02 -2.14 -9.77
N LEU A 260 -4.22 -1.06 -9.03
CA LEU A 260 -4.76 0.20 -9.54
C LEU A 260 -3.82 1.33 -9.12
N ALA A 261 -2.98 1.74 -10.05
CA ALA A 261 -1.98 2.76 -9.80
C ALA A 261 -2.60 4.17 -9.84
N SER A 262 -2.24 5.00 -8.87
CA SER A 262 -2.88 6.30 -8.70
C SER A 262 -2.57 7.29 -9.82
N LEU A 263 -1.41 7.23 -10.44
CA LEU A 263 -1.04 8.12 -11.55
C LEU A 263 -1.41 7.58 -12.92
N SER A 264 -1.32 6.27 -13.13
CA SER A 264 -1.70 5.65 -14.40
C SER A 264 -3.23 5.60 -14.59
N ASN A 265 -3.99 5.56 -13.50
CA ASN A 265 -5.45 5.38 -13.49
C ASN A 265 -5.92 4.14 -14.26
N THR A 266 -5.08 3.13 -14.39
CA THR A 266 -5.34 1.91 -15.13
C THR A 266 -5.36 0.70 -14.22
N PHE A 267 -6.21 -0.26 -14.55
CA PHE A 267 -6.10 -1.58 -13.96
C PHE A 267 -4.90 -2.32 -14.57
N GLU A 268 -4.06 -2.82 -13.69
CA GLU A 268 -2.88 -3.59 -14.03
C GLU A 268 -3.01 -5.02 -13.48
N TYR A 269 -2.35 -5.97 -14.12
CA TYR A 269 -2.30 -7.34 -13.64
C TYR A 269 -0.94 -7.97 -13.90
N ALA A 270 -0.42 -8.68 -12.89
CA ALA A 270 0.79 -9.46 -12.99
C ALA A 270 0.53 -10.91 -12.53
N SER A 271 0.68 -11.88 -13.41
CA SER A 271 0.53 -13.30 -13.06
C SER A 271 1.65 -13.80 -12.14
N ASP A 272 2.84 -13.22 -12.26
CA ASP A 272 4.03 -13.52 -11.45
C ASP A 272 4.21 -12.53 -10.27
N GLY A 273 3.49 -11.41 -10.27
CA GLY A 273 3.59 -10.34 -9.27
C GLY A 273 4.65 -9.29 -9.58
N ILE A 274 5.30 -9.35 -10.74
CA ILE A 274 6.39 -8.46 -11.15
C ILE A 274 6.07 -7.80 -12.48
N ASP A 275 5.73 -8.59 -13.49
CA ASP A 275 5.49 -8.13 -14.85
C ASP A 275 4.03 -7.67 -15.01
N PHE A 276 3.76 -6.43 -14.58
CA PHE A 276 2.45 -5.84 -14.70
C PHE A 276 2.12 -5.47 -16.13
N MET A 277 1.02 -6.03 -16.63
CA MET A 277 0.47 -5.70 -17.93
C MET A 277 -0.71 -4.76 -17.78
N SER A 278 -0.60 -3.59 -18.41
CA SER A 278 -1.71 -2.65 -18.47
C SER A 278 -2.83 -3.20 -19.33
N ASN A 279 -4.03 -3.24 -18.78
CA ASN A 279 -5.23 -3.57 -19.54
C ASN A 279 -5.74 -2.37 -20.35
N LYS A 280 -5.10 -1.20 -20.26
CA LYS A 280 -5.54 0.06 -20.87
C LYS A 280 -7.00 0.41 -20.55
N LEU A 281 -7.47 -0.03 -19.39
CA LEU A 281 -8.80 0.26 -18.89
C LEU A 281 -8.70 1.42 -17.93
N ASP A 282 -8.83 2.62 -18.46
CA ASP A 282 -8.76 3.84 -17.67
C ASP A 282 -9.95 3.91 -16.72
N VAL A 283 -9.64 4.00 -15.44
CA VAL A 283 -10.60 4.45 -14.43
C VAL A 283 -10.50 5.96 -14.35
N LYS A 284 -11.61 6.66 -14.58
CA LYS A 284 -11.62 8.11 -14.44
C LYS A 284 -11.11 8.52 -13.08
N ALA A 285 -10.19 9.48 -13.04
CA ALA A 285 -9.47 9.87 -11.82
C ALA A 285 -10.43 10.22 -10.67
N GLU A 286 -11.53 10.92 -10.99
CA GLU A 286 -12.55 11.31 -10.01
C GLU A 286 -13.43 10.15 -9.51
N LYS A 287 -13.31 8.98 -10.12
CA LYS A 287 -14.13 7.80 -9.80
C LYS A 287 -13.35 6.67 -9.14
N ARG A 288 -12.03 6.75 -9.13
CA ARG A 288 -11.18 5.72 -8.53
C ARG A 288 -10.94 5.95 -7.03
N PRO A 289 -10.70 4.89 -6.26
CA PRO A 289 -10.19 5.03 -4.90
C PRO A 289 -8.82 5.74 -4.91
N LEU A 290 -8.60 6.63 -3.94
CA LEU A 290 -7.40 7.42 -3.78
C LEU A 290 -6.68 6.98 -2.50
N ALA A 291 -5.36 6.74 -2.57
CA ALA A 291 -4.54 6.28 -1.45
C ALA A 291 -5.25 5.21 -0.61
N ALA A 292 -5.76 4.18 -1.28
CA ALA A 292 -6.75 3.28 -0.72
C ALA A 292 -6.15 1.98 -0.22
N GLY A 293 -6.72 1.46 0.88
CA GLY A 293 -6.56 0.07 1.30
C GLY A 293 -7.76 -0.78 0.86
N ALA A 294 -7.53 -2.07 0.65
CA ALA A 294 -8.56 -3.06 0.35
C ALA A 294 -8.90 -3.91 1.57
N PHE A 295 -10.12 -4.43 1.62
CA PHE A 295 -10.40 -5.55 2.53
C PHE A 295 -9.70 -6.81 2.01
N ARG A 296 -8.79 -7.36 2.82
CA ARG A 296 -7.90 -8.44 2.43
C ARG A 296 -7.78 -9.51 3.52
N GLN A 297 -8.52 -10.60 3.36
CA GLN A 297 -8.40 -11.77 4.24
C GLN A 297 -7.06 -12.50 4.07
N ASP A 298 -6.43 -12.42 2.90
CA ASP A 298 -5.15 -13.06 2.62
C ASP A 298 -4.01 -12.54 3.49
N LEU A 299 -4.15 -11.35 4.09
CA LEU A 299 -3.18 -10.81 5.06
C LEU A 299 -3.30 -11.43 6.46
N THR A 300 -4.33 -12.23 6.70
CA THR A 300 -4.57 -12.93 7.96
C THR A 300 -4.71 -14.45 7.82
N GLN A 301 -4.91 -14.93 6.58
CA GLN A 301 -5.14 -16.34 6.28
C GLN A 301 -4.43 -16.72 4.99
N SER A 302 -3.29 -17.38 5.09
CA SER A 302 -2.44 -17.76 3.95
C SER A 302 -3.10 -18.73 2.94
N THR A 303 -4.25 -19.30 3.28
CA THR A 303 -4.99 -20.26 2.45
C THR A 303 -6.15 -19.66 1.65
N VAL A 304 -6.41 -18.36 1.81
CA VAL A 304 -7.50 -17.70 1.11
C VAL A 304 -7.12 -17.49 -0.35
N ARG A 305 -7.92 -18.05 -1.23
CA ARG A 305 -7.79 -17.81 -2.67
C ARG A 305 -8.09 -16.35 -2.98
N GLY A 306 -7.32 -15.75 -3.88
CA GLY A 306 -7.54 -14.36 -4.31
C GLY A 306 -8.92 -14.18 -4.95
N GLU A 307 -9.83 -13.55 -4.22
CA GLU A 307 -11.20 -13.32 -4.66
C GLU A 307 -11.38 -12.00 -5.42
N GLY A 308 -10.28 -11.29 -5.66
CA GLY A 308 -10.28 -9.97 -6.27
C GLY A 308 -10.69 -8.86 -5.31
N LEU A 309 -10.75 -7.64 -5.84
CA LEU A 309 -11.12 -6.45 -5.09
C LEU A 309 -12.64 -6.38 -4.89
N LYS A 310 -13.09 -6.31 -3.63
CA LYS A 310 -14.51 -6.24 -3.27
C LYS A 310 -14.88 -4.87 -2.70
N TRP A 311 -14.19 -4.44 -1.68
CA TRP A 311 -14.39 -3.17 -0.98
C TRP A 311 -13.13 -2.77 -0.22
N GLY A 312 -13.12 -1.56 0.26
CA GLY A 312 -12.06 -1.03 1.10
C GLY A 312 -12.33 0.39 1.53
N ILE A 313 -11.29 1.03 2.01
CA ILE A 313 -11.34 2.41 2.48
C ILE A 313 -10.44 3.26 1.60
N SER A 314 -10.94 4.42 1.21
CA SER A 314 -10.26 5.40 0.36
C SER A 314 -10.12 6.72 1.09
N MET A 315 -9.16 7.51 0.68
CA MET A 315 -9.03 8.91 1.09
C MET A 315 -9.80 9.82 0.15
N VAL A 316 -10.27 10.94 0.68
CA VAL A 316 -10.84 12.06 -0.09
C VAL A 316 -10.24 13.36 0.41
N HIS A 317 -9.80 14.21 -0.51
CA HIS A 317 -9.40 15.57 -0.19
C HIS A 317 -10.63 16.50 -0.06
N ASN A 318 -10.60 17.37 0.94
CA ASN A 318 -11.59 18.40 1.19
C ASN A 318 -10.85 19.72 1.56
N GLY A 319 -10.46 20.48 0.55
CA GLY A 319 -9.58 21.63 0.74
C GLY A 319 -8.23 21.18 1.31
N ASP A 320 -7.86 21.75 2.44
CA ASP A 320 -6.60 21.44 3.14
C ASP A 320 -6.69 20.23 4.08
N GLU A 321 -7.85 19.62 4.18
CA GLU A 321 -8.08 18.42 4.99
C GLU A 321 -8.25 17.18 4.11
N ALA A 322 -8.08 16.00 4.69
CA ALA A 322 -8.44 14.74 4.08
C ALA A 322 -9.23 13.88 5.08
N TYR A 323 -10.12 13.06 4.56
CA TYR A 323 -10.92 12.14 5.36
C TYR A 323 -11.13 10.81 4.63
N LEU A 324 -11.61 9.83 5.36
CA LEU A 324 -11.80 8.47 4.86
C LEU A 324 -13.25 8.24 4.43
N ILE A 325 -13.41 7.50 3.35
CA ILE A 325 -14.70 6.99 2.86
C ILE A 325 -14.59 5.52 2.51
N ARG A 326 -15.69 4.80 2.60
CA ARG A 326 -15.77 3.41 2.15
C ARG A 326 -16.03 3.35 0.66
N TYR A 327 -15.33 2.50 -0.05
CA TYR A 327 -15.70 2.13 -1.43
C TYR A 327 -16.12 0.67 -1.51
N LYS A 328 -16.98 0.36 -2.47
CA LYS A 328 -17.30 -1.01 -2.89
C LYS A 328 -17.20 -1.13 -4.39
N VAL A 329 -16.76 -2.30 -4.82
CA VAL A 329 -16.72 -2.67 -6.23
C VAL A 329 -18.06 -3.27 -6.62
N VAL A 330 -18.65 -2.76 -7.70
CA VAL A 330 -19.86 -3.32 -8.30
C VAL A 330 -19.60 -3.64 -9.77
N SER A 331 -20.22 -4.68 -10.28
CA SER A 331 -20.21 -4.99 -11.70
C SER A 331 -21.41 -4.32 -12.36
N LYS A 332 -21.18 -3.65 -13.50
CA LYS A 332 -22.25 -3.13 -14.37
C LYS A 332 -23.02 -4.25 -15.01
#